data_3b1c62e52268b6a4bb4c6f2cbb413dde
#
_entry.id   3b1c62e52268b6a4bb4c6f2cbb413dde
#
_cell.length_a   1.000
_cell.length_b   1.000
_cell.length_c   1.000
_cell.angle_alpha   90.00
_cell.angle_beta   90.00
_cell.angle_gamma   90.00
#
_symmetry.space_group_name_H-M   'P 1'
#
loop_
_entity.id
_entity.type
_entity.pdbx_description
1 polymer ?
#
loop_
_entity_poly.entity_id
_entity_poly.type
_entity_poly.pdbx_seq_one_letter_code
_entity_poly.pdbx_strand_id
1 'polypeptide(L)'
;NYNAVEKANDARDLVKRGLTTSEDSRADLAAWPQWLPSNLVNLGLDLRGGAHLLVEVTLEDVYQDRLNSFWPEIRTRLRDIKGSVGSIRRLESPKGSITIRIANRDSINLAVEELESLFKPKSSGAKIGRETLDVFGQGDILKIGLSESEKEKTDKRTMDQSLEIIRRRVDEAGTREPSIQRQGYRRILVQVPGISSAEELLELLGKTAKLSFHPVVRRAESAKESVRSSQLLLQSAETEDGFYVIESSSVVGGDELTNAQPTFDQNNRPAVSFQFNPSGGRKFGNYTKDNIGEPFAIILDGKVISAPVIQSHIPGGTGIITGNFSVEETNRLSILLRAGALPAEIRVLEQRTIGPELGADSVAAGKLAAIIGGILVLLFMTLTYGIFGIFANTALI
;
A
#
# COMPACT_ATOMS: atom_id res chain seq x y z
N ASN A 1 -3.14 31.58 -19.59
CA ASN A 1 -3.61 30.45 -20.43
C ASN A 1 -3.31 29.06 -19.86
N TYR A 2 -2.37 28.93 -18.89
CA TYR A 2 -2.04 27.65 -18.26
C TYR A 2 -3.30 27.00 -17.64
N ASN A 3 -4.08 27.76 -16.86
CA ASN A 3 -5.33 27.26 -16.24
C ASN A 3 -6.39 26.86 -17.27
N ALA A 4 -6.44 27.53 -18.44
CA ALA A 4 -7.38 27.16 -19.51
C ALA A 4 -6.99 25.84 -20.18
N VAL A 5 -5.68 25.62 -20.39
CA VAL A 5 -5.15 24.35 -20.94
C VAL A 5 -5.35 23.22 -19.95
N GLU A 6 -5.09 23.46 -18.67
CA GLU A 6 -5.27 22.46 -17.59
C GLU A 6 -6.74 22.02 -17.49
N LYS A 7 -7.68 22.97 -17.37
CA LYS A 7 -9.12 22.68 -17.32
C LYS A 7 -9.60 21.91 -18.56
N ALA A 8 -9.14 22.31 -19.75
CA ALA A 8 -9.50 21.62 -20.98
C ALA A 8 -8.93 20.19 -21.04
N ASN A 9 -7.73 19.96 -20.51
CA ASN A 9 -7.13 18.62 -20.45
C ASN A 9 -7.86 17.73 -19.43
N ASP A 10 -8.20 18.26 -18.27
CA ASP A 10 -8.96 17.53 -17.23
C ASP A 10 -10.35 17.15 -17.74
N ALA A 11 -11.04 18.09 -18.41
CA ALA A 11 -12.32 17.79 -19.04
C ALA A 11 -12.22 16.73 -20.15
N ARG A 12 -11.14 16.73 -20.95
CA ARG A 12 -10.87 15.68 -21.97
C ARG A 12 -10.63 14.31 -21.35
N ASP A 13 -9.89 14.24 -20.25
CA ASP A 13 -9.63 12.99 -19.55
C ASP A 13 -10.90 12.41 -18.90
N LEU A 14 -11.78 13.26 -18.35
CA LEU A 14 -13.11 12.84 -17.87
C LEU A 14 -13.96 12.26 -18.99
N VAL A 15 -13.96 12.88 -20.17
CA VAL A 15 -14.69 12.37 -21.35
C VAL A 15 -14.13 11.03 -21.81
N LYS A 16 -12.79 10.86 -21.86
CA LYS A 16 -12.16 9.58 -22.24
C LYS A 16 -12.48 8.44 -21.27
N ARG A 17 -12.70 8.76 -19.99
CA ARG A 17 -13.09 7.79 -18.95
C ARG A 17 -14.58 7.47 -18.95
N GLY A 18 -15.37 8.06 -19.86
CA GLY A 18 -16.81 7.80 -19.98
C GLY A 18 -17.67 8.45 -18.88
N LEU A 19 -17.12 9.41 -18.14
CA LEU A 19 -17.87 10.18 -17.13
C LEU A 19 -18.67 11.26 -17.87
N THR A 20 -19.98 11.35 -17.56
CA THR A 20 -20.90 12.33 -18.15
C THR A 20 -20.45 13.75 -17.82
N THR A 21 -20.29 14.57 -18.86
CA THR A 21 -19.88 15.96 -18.72
C THR A 21 -21.05 16.83 -18.26
N SER A 22 -20.85 17.56 -17.17
CA SER A 22 -21.71 18.68 -16.80
C SER A 22 -21.61 19.84 -17.82
N GLU A 23 -22.51 20.81 -17.80
CA GLU A 23 -22.40 22.00 -18.66
C GLU A 23 -21.08 22.76 -18.46
N ASP A 24 -20.57 22.80 -17.22
CA ASP A 24 -19.27 23.38 -16.89
C ASP A 24 -18.11 22.66 -17.61
N SER A 25 -18.16 21.34 -17.73
CA SER A 25 -17.14 20.57 -18.45
C SER A 25 -17.12 20.85 -19.95
N ARG A 26 -18.27 21.24 -20.55
CA ARG A 26 -18.32 21.67 -21.97
C ARG A 26 -17.68 23.05 -22.17
N ALA A 27 -17.87 23.96 -21.22
CA ALA A 27 -17.21 25.26 -21.23
C ALA A 27 -15.68 25.11 -21.09
N ASP A 28 -15.23 24.23 -20.23
CA ASP A 28 -13.82 23.93 -20.04
C ASP A 28 -13.17 23.28 -21.28
N LEU A 29 -13.88 22.39 -21.99
CA LEU A 29 -13.42 21.84 -23.28
C LEU A 29 -13.24 22.90 -24.35
N ALA A 30 -14.10 23.94 -24.38
CA ALA A 30 -14.03 25.05 -25.31
C ALA A 30 -12.96 26.07 -24.97
N ALA A 31 -12.48 26.10 -23.72
CA ALA A 31 -11.50 27.07 -23.25
C ALA A 31 -10.13 26.97 -23.93
N TRP A 32 -9.79 25.79 -24.52
CA TRP A 32 -8.55 25.60 -25.26
C TRP A 32 -8.76 24.75 -26.52
N PRO A 33 -8.59 25.33 -27.73
CA PRO A 33 -8.79 24.64 -28.99
C PRO A 33 -7.86 23.42 -29.17
N GLN A 34 -8.39 22.33 -29.77
CA GLN A 34 -7.64 21.07 -29.94
C GLN A 34 -6.43 21.17 -30.87
N TRP A 35 -6.40 22.16 -31.77
CA TRP A 35 -5.31 22.38 -32.70
C TRP A 35 -4.11 23.12 -32.09
N LEU A 36 -4.25 23.68 -30.88
CA LEU A 36 -3.16 24.30 -30.15
C LEU A 36 -2.41 23.26 -29.29
N PRO A 37 -1.09 23.43 -29.10
CA PRO A 37 -0.33 22.57 -28.20
C PRO A 37 -0.94 22.59 -26.80
N SER A 38 -1.28 21.42 -26.28
CA SER A 38 -1.89 21.23 -24.96
C SER A 38 -0.92 20.65 -23.93
N ASN A 39 0.34 20.49 -24.28
CA ASN A 39 1.38 20.03 -23.37
C ASN A 39 1.67 21.13 -22.36
N LEU A 40 1.32 20.86 -21.10
CA LEU A 40 1.68 21.71 -19.98
C LEU A 40 3.09 21.38 -19.52
N VAL A 41 3.86 22.40 -19.22
CA VAL A 41 5.12 22.23 -18.48
C VAL A 41 4.74 21.84 -17.05
N ASN A 42 5.23 20.69 -16.60
CA ASN A 42 4.97 20.22 -15.26
C ASN A 42 5.78 21.07 -14.27
N LEU A 43 5.04 21.86 -13.49
CA LEU A 43 5.61 22.71 -12.47
C LEU A 43 5.85 21.85 -11.20
N GLY A 44 7.08 21.89 -10.71
CA GLY A 44 7.46 21.19 -9.48
C GLY A 44 6.73 21.73 -8.24
N LEU A 45 7.00 21.09 -7.10
CA LEU A 45 6.39 21.39 -5.80
C LEU A 45 6.50 22.87 -5.41
N ASP A 46 7.66 23.48 -5.71
CA ASP A 46 7.96 24.90 -5.38
C ASP A 46 7.11 25.91 -6.15
N LEU A 47 6.59 25.53 -7.32
CA LEU A 47 5.81 26.44 -8.19
C LEU A 47 4.32 26.16 -8.17
N ARG A 48 3.91 24.94 -7.86
CA ARG A 48 2.50 24.52 -7.84
C ARG A 48 1.93 24.34 -6.42
N GLY A 49 2.82 24.29 -5.42
CA GLY A 49 2.46 23.84 -4.09
C GLY A 49 2.25 22.32 -4.06
N GLY A 50 1.93 21.78 -2.91
CA GLY A 50 1.68 20.36 -2.73
C GLY A 50 2.19 19.83 -1.40
N ALA A 51 2.35 18.51 -1.31
CA ALA A 51 2.78 17.83 -0.11
C ALA A 51 4.15 17.16 -0.25
N HIS A 52 4.90 17.19 0.83
CA HIS A 52 6.19 16.52 1.01
C HIS A 52 6.09 15.65 2.26
N LEU A 53 6.31 14.35 2.10
CA LEU A 53 6.36 13.38 3.18
C LEU A 53 7.68 12.62 3.15
N LEU A 54 8.34 12.53 4.30
CA LEU A 54 9.42 11.57 4.54
C LEU A 54 8.87 10.49 5.47
N VAL A 55 8.82 9.25 4.99
CA VAL A 55 8.29 8.12 5.74
C VAL A 55 9.36 7.04 5.94
N GLU A 56 9.28 6.34 7.07
CA GLU A 56 10.09 5.18 7.40
C GLU A 56 9.23 3.93 7.33
N VAL A 57 9.76 2.87 6.69
CA VAL A 57 9.12 1.56 6.61
C VAL A 57 9.55 0.73 7.82
N THR A 58 8.58 0.25 8.63
CA THR A 58 8.83 -0.56 9.82
C THR A 58 8.98 -2.03 9.43
N LEU A 59 10.18 -2.59 9.58
CA LEU A 59 10.49 -3.93 9.09
C LEU A 59 10.32 -5.04 10.13
N GLU A 60 10.14 -4.67 11.39
CA GLU A 60 10.07 -5.61 12.53
C GLU A 60 8.89 -6.59 12.41
N ASP A 61 7.74 -6.12 11.96
CA ASP A 61 6.56 -6.95 11.73
C ASP A 61 6.74 -7.87 10.50
N VAL A 62 7.42 -7.37 9.46
CA VAL A 62 7.76 -8.19 8.28
C VAL A 62 8.68 -9.34 8.66
N TYR A 63 9.68 -9.08 9.50
CA TYR A 63 10.55 -10.15 10.02
C TYR A 63 9.78 -11.17 10.84
N GLN A 64 8.84 -10.70 11.66
CA GLN A 64 8.00 -11.59 12.46
C GLN A 64 7.09 -12.45 11.57
N ASP A 65 6.45 -11.86 10.56
CA ASP A 65 5.61 -12.59 9.61
C ASP A 65 6.46 -13.61 8.81
N ARG A 66 7.66 -13.22 8.40
CA ARG A 66 8.62 -14.13 7.73
C ARG A 66 9.01 -15.29 8.61
N LEU A 67 9.35 -15.04 9.88
CA LEU A 67 9.65 -16.11 10.84
C LEU A 67 8.44 -16.99 11.12
N ASN A 68 7.26 -16.42 11.24
CA ASN A 68 6.02 -17.18 11.42
C ASN A 68 5.75 -18.12 10.24
N SER A 69 6.16 -17.77 9.02
CA SER A 69 6.01 -18.64 7.85
C SER A 69 6.89 -19.89 7.94
N PHE A 70 8.01 -19.86 8.66
CA PHE A 70 8.87 -21.02 8.93
C PHE A 70 8.43 -21.84 10.13
N TRP A 71 7.53 -21.32 10.97
CA TRP A 71 7.11 -21.99 12.19
C TRP A 71 6.56 -23.42 12.01
N PRO A 72 5.70 -23.72 11.00
CA PRO A 72 5.22 -25.08 10.77
C PRO A 72 6.37 -26.07 10.54
N GLU A 73 7.37 -25.67 9.76
CA GLU A 73 8.54 -26.50 9.42
C GLU A 73 9.44 -26.71 10.64
N ILE A 74 9.76 -25.65 11.37
CA ILE A 74 10.50 -25.69 12.64
C ILE A 74 9.81 -26.63 13.64
N ARG A 75 8.50 -26.49 13.79
CA ARG A 75 7.71 -27.31 14.71
C ARG A 75 7.72 -28.77 14.32
N THR A 76 7.59 -29.07 13.03
CA THR A 76 7.63 -30.47 12.52
C THR A 76 8.99 -31.07 12.79
N ARG A 77 10.08 -30.39 12.44
CA ARG A 77 11.44 -30.89 12.64
C ARG A 77 11.77 -31.16 14.11
N LEU A 78 11.41 -30.26 15.01
CA LEU A 78 11.59 -30.49 16.45
C LEU A 78 10.70 -31.60 16.99
N ARG A 79 9.55 -31.87 16.39
CA ARG A 79 8.70 -33.03 16.73
C ARG A 79 9.29 -34.35 16.28
N ASP A 80 9.96 -34.41 15.14
CA ASP A 80 10.59 -35.60 14.61
C ASP A 80 11.69 -36.11 15.56
N ILE A 81 12.36 -35.21 16.27
CA ILE A 81 13.37 -35.50 17.28
C ILE A 81 12.82 -35.45 18.73
N LYS A 82 11.50 -35.53 18.90
CA LYS A 82 10.83 -35.40 20.21
C LYS A 82 11.38 -36.40 21.26
N GLY A 83 11.83 -37.59 20.85
CA GLY A 83 12.45 -38.57 21.75
C GLY A 83 13.67 -38.02 22.48
N SER A 84 14.41 -37.12 21.87
CA SER A 84 15.60 -36.46 22.43
C SER A 84 15.28 -35.13 23.10
N VAL A 85 14.56 -34.21 22.43
CA VAL A 85 14.29 -32.82 22.93
C VAL A 85 13.11 -32.74 23.90
N GLY A 86 12.22 -33.74 23.92
CA GLY A 86 11.04 -33.77 24.76
C GLY A 86 9.90 -32.86 24.22
N SER A 87 9.13 -32.28 25.12
CA SER A 87 8.05 -31.34 24.74
C SER A 87 8.63 -29.97 24.37
N ILE A 88 8.00 -29.33 23.39
CA ILE A 88 8.37 -27.99 22.93
C ILE A 88 7.25 -27.01 23.23
N ARG A 89 7.60 -25.81 23.72
CA ARG A 89 6.66 -24.72 23.98
C ARG A 89 7.21 -23.41 23.40
N ARG A 90 6.43 -22.77 22.53
CA ARG A 90 6.74 -21.40 22.06
C ARG A 90 6.46 -20.42 23.19
N LEU A 91 7.38 -19.52 23.45
CA LEU A 91 7.29 -18.45 24.43
C LEU A 91 7.03 -17.12 23.73
N GLU A 92 6.54 -16.14 24.48
CA GLU A 92 6.54 -14.77 24.02
C GLU A 92 7.96 -14.29 23.72
N SER A 93 8.13 -13.59 22.64
CA SER A 93 9.45 -13.14 22.17
C SER A 93 9.33 -11.73 21.57
N PRO A 94 10.41 -10.94 21.61
CA PRO A 94 10.48 -9.68 20.90
C PRO A 94 10.18 -9.87 19.41
N LYS A 95 9.59 -8.85 18.78
CA LYS A 95 9.34 -8.85 17.33
C LYS A 95 10.64 -9.15 16.57
N GLY A 96 10.53 -9.96 15.51
CA GLY A 96 11.67 -10.39 14.72
C GLY A 96 12.45 -11.59 15.33
N SER A 97 11.89 -12.26 16.32
CA SER A 97 12.47 -13.49 16.89
C SER A 97 11.39 -14.51 17.28
N ILE A 98 11.78 -15.79 17.33
CA ILE A 98 10.97 -16.88 17.92
C ILE A 98 11.76 -17.49 19.06
N THR A 99 11.13 -17.60 20.22
CA THR A 99 11.71 -18.24 21.39
C THR A 99 10.95 -19.52 21.69
N ILE A 100 11.70 -20.64 21.80
CA ILE A 100 11.15 -21.96 22.06
C ILE A 100 11.82 -22.54 23.31
N ARG A 101 11.05 -23.07 24.22
CA ARG A 101 11.53 -23.86 25.34
C ARG A 101 11.40 -25.33 24.98
N ILE A 102 12.47 -26.10 25.22
CA ILE A 102 12.52 -27.56 25.11
C ILE A 102 12.58 -28.20 26.52
N ALA A 103 12.02 -29.40 26.66
CA ALA A 103 11.97 -30.03 27.98
C ALA A 103 13.30 -30.64 28.38
N ASN A 104 14.08 -31.19 27.44
CA ASN A 104 15.37 -31.78 27.70
C ASN A 104 16.51 -30.80 27.37
N ARG A 105 17.11 -30.22 28.41
CA ARG A 105 18.20 -29.24 28.31
C ARG A 105 19.46 -29.80 27.65
N ASP A 106 19.76 -31.08 27.85
CA ASP A 106 20.99 -31.70 27.33
C ASP A 106 20.97 -31.87 25.81
N SER A 107 19.76 -31.82 25.22
CA SER A 107 19.55 -31.93 23.77
C SER A 107 19.50 -30.61 23.04
N ILE A 108 19.86 -29.48 23.68
CA ILE A 108 19.82 -28.15 23.06
C ILE A 108 20.70 -28.10 21.80
N ASN A 109 21.93 -28.66 21.87
CA ASN A 109 22.86 -28.63 20.75
C ASN A 109 22.33 -29.47 19.56
N LEU A 110 21.70 -30.62 19.84
CA LEU A 110 21.06 -31.44 18.81
C LEU A 110 19.93 -30.67 18.13
N ALA A 111 19.09 -29.95 18.92
CA ALA A 111 18.02 -29.16 18.38
C ALA A 111 18.53 -27.99 17.51
N VAL A 112 19.64 -27.35 17.90
CA VAL A 112 20.30 -26.30 17.10
C VAL A 112 20.81 -26.90 15.79
N GLU A 113 21.57 -27.99 15.83
CA GLU A 113 22.14 -28.64 14.65
C GLU A 113 21.06 -29.09 13.65
N GLU A 114 19.99 -29.67 14.14
CA GLU A 114 18.85 -30.08 13.30
C GLU A 114 18.15 -28.94 12.62
N LEU A 115 17.92 -27.82 13.31
CA LEU A 115 17.32 -26.63 12.71
C LEU A 115 18.29 -25.95 11.73
N GLU A 116 19.58 -25.82 12.08
CA GLU A 116 20.56 -25.28 11.15
C GLU A 116 20.67 -26.13 9.87
N SER A 117 20.67 -27.46 9.99
CA SER A 117 20.72 -28.36 8.83
C SER A 117 19.56 -28.22 7.88
N LEU A 118 18.37 -27.82 8.42
CA LEU A 118 17.15 -27.61 7.64
C LEU A 118 17.25 -26.37 6.75
N PHE A 119 17.88 -25.32 7.25
CA PHE A 119 17.94 -24.02 6.57
C PHE A 119 19.30 -23.73 5.91
N LYS A 120 20.29 -24.64 6.04
CA LYS A 120 21.53 -24.61 5.27
C LYS A 120 21.31 -25.23 3.89
N PRO A 121 21.78 -24.60 2.81
CA PRO A 121 21.63 -25.18 1.47
C PRO A 121 22.39 -26.48 1.32
N LYS A 122 21.68 -27.53 0.91
CA LYS A 122 22.19 -28.88 0.65
C LYS A 122 22.98 -29.00 -0.66
N SER A 123 23.50 -27.95 -1.25
CA SER A 123 24.12 -28.00 -2.57
C SER A 123 25.65 -27.99 -2.50
N SER A 124 26.21 -29.11 -2.75
CA SER A 124 27.64 -29.36 -3.01
C SER A 124 28.04 -28.84 -4.39
N GLY A 125 28.06 -27.55 -4.61
CA GLY A 125 28.47 -26.95 -5.89
C GLY A 125 28.05 -25.55 -6.19
N ALA A 126 27.06 -25.00 -5.50
CA ALA A 126 26.69 -23.61 -5.63
C ALA A 126 27.49 -22.74 -4.65
N LYS A 127 28.30 -21.85 -5.19
CA LYS A 127 28.99 -20.83 -4.39
C LYS A 127 27.99 -20.08 -3.53
N ILE A 128 28.14 -20.22 -2.18
CA ILE A 128 27.44 -19.43 -1.15
C ILE A 128 25.95 -19.74 -1.03
N GLY A 129 25.61 -20.85 -0.39
CA GLY A 129 24.31 -21.02 0.26
C GLY A 129 24.26 -20.14 1.50
N ARG A 130 23.44 -19.08 1.47
CA ARG A 130 23.28 -18.19 2.61
C ARG A 130 22.30 -18.82 3.58
N GLU A 131 22.68 -18.88 4.85
CA GLU A 131 21.79 -19.29 5.93
C GLU A 131 20.54 -18.38 5.94
N THR A 132 19.37 -18.98 6.12
CA THR A 132 18.11 -18.23 6.18
C THR A 132 17.76 -17.83 7.60
N LEU A 133 18.08 -18.69 8.56
CA LEU A 133 17.82 -18.48 9.99
C LEU A 133 19.10 -18.60 10.81
N ASP A 134 19.18 -17.75 11.82
CA ASP A 134 20.16 -17.86 12.90
C ASP A 134 19.49 -18.57 14.09
N VAL A 135 20.10 -19.65 14.57
CA VAL A 135 19.58 -20.46 15.68
C VAL A 135 20.58 -20.44 16.83
N PHE A 136 20.15 -20.01 18.00
CA PHE A 136 20.96 -19.96 19.21
C PHE A 136 20.30 -20.77 20.32
N GLY A 137 21.07 -21.67 20.93
CA GLY A 137 20.64 -22.45 22.08
C GLY A 137 21.31 -21.98 23.36
N GLN A 138 20.54 -21.73 24.40
CA GLN A 138 21.06 -21.40 25.73
C GLN A 138 20.19 -22.05 26.81
N GLY A 139 20.78 -23.03 27.51
CA GLY A 139 20.07 -23.77 28.54
C GLY A 139 18.95 -24.65 27.94
N ASP A 140 17.70 -24.37 28.27
CA ASP A 140 16.51 -25.02 27.74
C ASP A 140 15.79 -24.16 26.66
N ILE A 141 16.41 -23.04 26.25
CA ILE A 141 15.81 -22.05 25.35
C ILE A 141 16.54 -22.02 24.02
N LEU A 142 15.76 -22.15 22.94
CA LEU A 142 16.17 -21.87 21.57
C LEU A 142 15.66 -20.50 21.16
N LYS A 143 16.54 -19.64 20.64
CA LYS A 143 16.20 -18.37 20.01
C LYS A 143 16.48 -18.47 18.52
N ILE A 144 15.48 -18.12 17.70
CA ILE A 144 15.54 -18.20 16.25
C ILE A 144 15.26 -16.80 15.70
N GLY A 145 16.13 -16.33 14.83
CA GLY A 145 16.01 -15.07 14.10
C GLY A 145 16.28 -15.25 12.62
N LEU A 146 16.00 -14.23 11.83
CA LEU A 146 16.46 -14.20 10.44
C LEU A 146 17.95 -13.87 10.42
N SER A 147 18.71 -14.56 9.55
CA SER A 147 20.11 -14.22 9.31
C SER A 147 20.22 -12.82 8.68
N GLU A 148 21.38 -12.16 8.84
CA GLU A 148 21.62 -10.85 8.23
C GLU A 148 21.40 -10.87 6.72
N SER A 149 21.81 -11.94 6.05
CA SER A 149 21.60 -12.15 4.62
C SER A 149 20.11 -12.20 4.24
N GLU A 150 19.27 -12.85 5.06
CA GLU A 150 17.83 -12.94 4.81
C GLU A 150 17.12 -11.63 5.18
N LYS A 151 17.60 -10.92 6.21
CA LYS A 151 17.11 -9.55 6.53
C LYS A 151 17.38 -8.60 5.39
N GLU A 152 18.60 -8.54 4.84
CA GLU A 152 18.93 -7.69 3.70
C GLU A 152 18.04 -7.96 2.48
N LYS A 153 17.76 -9.24 2.17
CA LYS A 153 16.86 -9.61 1.07
C LYS A 153 15.42 -9.17 1.36
N THR A 154 14.97 -9.41 2.59
CA THR A 154 13.63 -9.02 3.05
C THR A 154 13.47 -7.50 3.00
N ASP A 155 14.46 -6.75 3.50
CA ASP A 155 14.49 -5.28 3.46
C ASP A 155 14.38 -4.76 2.03
N LYS A 156 15.26 -5.25 1.16
CA LYS A 156 15.24 -4.84 -0.25
C LYS A 156 13.88 -5.12 -0.89
N ARG A 157 13.36 -6.34 -0.73
CA ARG A 157 12.07 -6.72 -1.29
C ARG A 157 10.93 -5.88 -0.73
N THR A 158 10.89 -5.66 0.58
CA THR A 158 9.86 -4.86 1.24
C THR A 158 9.91 -3.42 0.79
N MET A 159 11.11 -2.83 0.69
CA MET A 159 11.28 -1.48 0.20
C MET A 159 10.85 -1.32 -1.26
N ASP A 160 11.25 -2.24 -2.15
CA ASP A 160 10.88 -2.20 -3.56
C ASP A 160 9.36 -2.34 -3.73
N GLN A 161 8.72 -3.23 -2.98
CA GLN A 161 7.26 -3.39 -2.97
C GLN A 161 6.55 -2.15 -2.41
N SER A 162 7.06 -1.57 -1.31
CA SER A 162 6.49 -0.35 -0.72
C SER A 162 6.55 0.82 -1.69
N LEU A 163 7.67 1.02 -2.38
CA LEU A 163 7.81 2.06 -3.42
C LEU A 163 6.79 1.90 -4.53
N GLU A 164 6.61 0.68 -5.03
CA GLU A 164 5.66 0.39 -6.10
C GLU A 164 4.21 0.64 -5.65
N ILE A 165 3.85 0.20 -4.44
CA ILE A 165 2.49 0.40 -3.91
C ILE A 165 2.23 1.88 -3.63
N ILE A 166 3.18 2.60 -3.04
CA ILE A 166 3.07 4.05 -2.82
C ILE A 166 2.87 4.77 -4.16
N ARG A 167 3.63 4.40 -5.21
CA ARG A 167 3.47 4.97 -6.55
C ARG A 167 2.07 4.72 -7.09
N ARG A 168 1.58 3.48 -7.04
CA ARG A 168 0.23 3.14 -7.49
C ARG A 168 -0.85 3.91 -6.74
N ARG A 169 -0.73 4.08 -5.43
CA ARG A 169 -1.70 4.84 -4.63
C ARG A 169 -1.77 6.30 -5.05
N VAL A 170 -0.61 6.91 -5.29
CA VAL A 170 -0.51 8.31 -5.72
C VAL A 170 -1.03 8.47 -7.16
N ASP A 171 -0.69 7.54 -8.07
CA ASP A 171 -1.16 7.55 -9.46
C ASP A 171 -2.68 7.35 -9.55
N GLU A 172 -3.24 6.42 -8.76
CA GLU A 172 -4.69 6.16 -8.68
C GLU A 172 -5.49 7.33 -8.10
N ALA A 173 -4.86 8.14 -7.24
CA ALA A 173 -5.45 9.39 -6.74
C ALA A 173 -5.51 10.49 -7.81
N GLY A 174 -4.97 10.24 -9.02
CA GLY A 174 -5.03 11.17 -10.15
C GLY A 174 -4.01 12.31 -10.05
N THR A 175 -3.01 12.19 -9.20
CA THR A 175 -1.94 13.19 -9.08
C THR A 175 -0.97 13.11 -10.25
N ARG A 176 -0.49 14.27 -10.70
CA ARG A 176 0.42 14.35 -11.85
C ARG A 176 1.88 14.40 -11.37
N GLU A 177 2.69 13.48 -11.89
CA GLU A 177 4.16 13.43 -11.74
C GLU A 177 4.67 13.50 -10.30
N PRO A 178 4.30 12.54 -9.43
CA PRO A 178 4.86 12.46 -8.10
C PRO A 178 6.35 12.10 -8.16
N SER A 179 7.16 12.72 -7.30
CA SER A 179 8.54 12.28 -7.07
C SER A 179 8.56 11.34 -5.88
N ILE A 180 8.86 10.05 -6.13
CA ILE A 180 8.91 9.02 -5.11
C ILE A 180 10.29 8.37 -5.16
N GLN A 181 11.08 8.55 -4.09
CA GLN A 181 12.48 8.15 -4.06
C GLN A 181 12.82 7.43 -2.75
N ARG A 182 13.65 6.40 -2.85
CA ARG A 182 14.24 5.77 -1.68
C ARG A 182 15.33 6.68 -1.09
N GLN A 183 15.28 6.93 0.21
CA GLN A 183 16.27 7.70 0.95
C GLN A 183 16.93 6.84 2.04
N GLY A 184 18.11 6.32 1.75
CA GLY A 184 18.83 5.40 2.64
C GLY A 184 18.20 3.99 2.66
N TYR A 185 18.28 3.31 3.80
CA TYR A 185 17.91 1.89 3.90
C TYR A 185 16.40 1.65 4.07
N ARG A 186 15.70 2.48 4.87
CA ARG A 186 14.31 2.24 5.30
C ARG A 186 13.38 3.43 5.06
N ARG A 187 13.85 4.50 4.39
CA ARG A 187 13.07 5.72 4.21
C ARG A 187 12.65 5.90 2.76
N ILE A 188 11.47 6.47 2.58
CA ILE A 188 10.91 6.84 1.29
C ILE A 188 10.51 8.31 1.37
N LEU A 189 11.00 9.08 0.42
CA LEU A 189 10.60 10.46 0.19
C LEU A 189 9.49 10.48 -0.84
N VAL A 190 8.37 11.08 -0.51
CA VAL A 190 7.20 11.23 -1.39
C VAL A 190 6.88 12.71 -1.52
N GLN A 191 6.93 13.21 -2.75
CA GLN A 191 6.60 14.59 -3.08
C GLN A 191 5.53 14.60 -4.15
N VAL A 192 4.40 15.22 -3.84
CA VAL A 192 3.22 15.22 -4.71
C VAL A 192 2.77 16.66 -4.97
N PRO A 193 3.02 17.18 -6.19
CA PRO A 193 2.55 18.51 -6.57
C PRO A 193 1.02 18.53 -6.71
N GLY A 194 0.39 19.64 -6.28
CA GLY A 194 -1.03 19.90 -6.49
C GLY A 194 -2.00 19.16 -5.58
N ILE A 195 -1.51 18.40 -4.59
CA ILE A 195 -2.34 17.90 -3.48
C ILE A 195 -2.54 19.01 -2.44
N SER A 196 -3.70 19.03 -1.80
CA SER A 196 -4.08 20.16 -0.94
C SER A 196 -3.29 20.22 0.36
N SER A 197 -2.94 19.07 0.93
CA SER A 197 -2.18 19.00 2.18
C SER A 197 -1.38 17.72 2.35
N ALA A 198 -0.43 17.74 3.28
CA ALA A 198 0.34 16.56 3.67
C ALA A 198 -0.52 15.52 4.39
N GLU A 199 -1.58 15.96 5.08
CA GLU A 199 -2.56 15.11 5.75
C GLU A 199 -3.36 14.28 4.76
N GLU A 200 -3.83 14.89 3.66
CA GLU A 200 -4.53 14.19 2.58
C GLU A 200 -3.63 13.12 1.94
N LEU A 201 -2.36 13.46 1.68
CA LEU A 201 -1.38 12.48 1.19
C LEU A 201 -1.15 11.35 2.20
N LEU A 202 -1.08 11.67 3.49
CA LEU A 202 -0.91 10.68 4.55
C LEU A 202 -2.11 9.73 4.65
N GLU A 203 -3.33 10.21 4.48
CA GLU A 203 -4.53 9.37 4.45
C GLU A 203 -4.54 8.37 3.29
N LEU A 204 -3.96 8.76 2.14
CA LEU A 204 -3.77 7.86 1.00
C LEU A 204 -2.66 6.83 1.23
N LEU A 205 -1.60 7.21 1.93
CA LEU A 205 -0.41 6.37 2.09
C LEU A 205 -0.39 5.60 3.40
N GLY A 206 -0.92 6.19 4.49
CA GLY A 206 -0.66 5.76 5.88
C GLY A 206 -1.29 4.44 6.29
N LYS A 207 -2.33 3.95 5.59
CA LYS A 207 -2.99 2.68 5.91
C LYS A 207 -2.33 1.52 5.17
N THR A 208 -2.10 0.40 5.86
CA THR A 208 -1.56 -0.80 5.21
C THR A 208 -2.52 -1.36 4.19
N ALA A 209 -3.83 -1.23 4.40
CA ALA A 209 -4.91 -1.77 3.58
C ALA A 209 -4.79 -3.30 3.38
N LYS A 210 -4.36 -4.00 4.43
CA LYS A 210 -4.26 -5.46 4.45
C LYS A 210 -5.66 -6.06 4.55
N LEU A 211 -6.21 -6.42 3.40
CA LEU A 211 -7.53 -7.05 3.29
C LEU A 211 -7.38 -8.57 3.39
N SER A 212 -8.26 -9.20 4.16
CA SER A 212 -8.35 -10.66 4.23
C SER A 212 -9.78 -11.10 4.54
N PHE A 213 -10.10 -12.30 4.11
CA PHE A 213 -11.43 -12.87 4.20
C PHE A 213 -11.38 -14.14 5.01
N HIS A 214 -12.18 -14.22 6.09
CA HIS A 214 -12.13 -15.30 7.07
C HIS A 214 -13.48 -15.87 7.39
N PRO A 215 -13.58 -17.17 7.70
CA PRO A 215 -14.77 -17.76 8.30
C PRO A 215 -15.08 -17.13 9.66
N VAL A 216 -16.32 -16.78 9.93
CA VAL A 216 -16.75 -16.36 11.25
C VAL A 216 -17.16 -17.60 12.04
N VAL A 217 -16.57 -17.78 13.22
CA VAL A 217 -16.97 -18.87 14.13
C VAL A 217 -18.18 -18.44 14.94
N ARG A 218 -18.16 -17.22 15.49
CA ARG A 218 -19.26 -16.62 16.23
C ARG A 218 -19.01 -15.15 16.53
N ARG A 219 -20.04 -14.44 16.94
CA ARG A 219 -19.90 -13.11 17.55
C ARG A 219 -19.43 -13.30 19.00
N ALA A 220 -18.46 -12.51 19.43
CA ALA A 220 -17.96 -12.56 20.80
C ALA A 220 -18.73 -11.60 21.71
N GLU A 221 -18.84 -11.96 22.99
CA GLU A 221 -19.55 -11.17 23.99
C GLU A 221 -18.66 -10.10 24.64
N SER A 222 -17.33 -10.30 24.61
CA SER A 222 -16.40 -9.35 25.20
C SER A 222 -15.03 -9.35 24.53
N ALA A 223 -14.28 -8.24 24.71
CA ALA A 223 -12.90 -8.06 24.22
C ALA A 223 -11.87 -9.00 24.90
N LYS A 224 -12.20 -9.63 26.01
CA LYS A 224 -11.28 -10.49 26.79
C LYS A 224 -11.60 -11.96 26.67
N GLU A 225 -12.43 -12.33 25.69
CA GLU A 225 -12.84 -13.70 25.53
C GLU A 225 -11.66 -14.60 25.11
N SER A 226 -11.53 -15.74 25.77
CA SER A 226 -10.49 -16.72 25.43
C SER A 226 -10.86 -17.47 24.16
N VAL A 227 -9.97 -17.46 23.17
CA VAL A 227 -10.14 -18.15 21.89
C VAL A 227 -9.13 -19.27 21.71
N ARG A 228 -9.42 -20.23 20.86
CA ARG A 228 -8.49 -21.31 20.53
C ARG A 228 -7.29 -20.77 19.76
N SER A 229 -6.17 -21.48 19.77
CA SER A 229 -4.96 -21.10 19.04
C SER A 229 -5.13 -20.99 17.51
N SER A 230 -6.20 -21.59 16.96
CA SER A 230 -6.57 -21.50 15.54
C SER A 230 -7.55 -20.35 15.27
N GLN A 231 -7.90 -19.54 16.26
CA GLN A 231 -8.89 -18.49 16.17
C GLN A 231 -8.31 -17.15 16.56
N LEU A 232 -8.91 -16.08 16.05
CA LEU A 232 -8.58 -14.71 16.39
C LEU A 232 -9.83 -14.01 16.90
N LEU A 233 -9.67 -13.15 17.90
CA LEU A 233 -10.69 -12.25 18.38
C LEU A 233 -10.41 -10.86 17.81
N LEU A 234 -11.29 -10.36 16.95
CA LEU A 234 -11.14 -9.07 16.29
C LEU A 234 -12.31 -8.15 16.58
N GLN A 235 -12.00 -6.86 16.70
CA GLN A 235 -12.99 -5.79 16.89
C GLN A 235 -13.71 -5.48 15.58
N SER A 236 -15.00 -5.17 15.67
CA SER A 236 -15.78 -4.61 14.57
C SER A 236 -15.39 -3.16 14.32
N ALA A 237 -15.35 -2.75 13.05
CA ALA A 237 -15.20 -1.34 12.67
C ALA A 237 -16.53 -0.58 12.74
N GLU A 238 -17.68 -1.30 12.68
CA GLU A 238 -19.02 -0.69 12.71
C GLU A 238 -19.48 -0.33 14.12
N THR A 239 -19.05 -1.09 15.13
CA THR A 239 -19.48 -0.93 16.53
C THR A 239 -18.29 -1.09 17.46
N GLU A 240 -18.11 -0.12 18.37
CA GLU A 240 -16.98 -0.13 19.32
C GLU A 240 -17.00 -1.36 20.25
N ASP A 241 -18.18 -1.84 20.63
CA ASP A 241 -18.37 -3.01 21.51
C ASP A 241 -18.58 -4.32 20.76
N GLY A 242 -18.46 -4.31 19.43
CA GLY A 242 -18.64 -5.49 18.60
C GLY A 242 -17.34 -6.28 18.43
N PHE A 243 -17.32 -7.57 18.78
CA PHE A 243 -16.19 -8.45 18.56
C PHE A 243 -16.63 -9.72 17.83
N TYR A 244 -15.73 -10.26 16.99
CA TYR A 244 -15.92 -11.49 16.25
C TYR A 244 -14.81 -12.48 16.54
N VAL A 245 -15.15 -13.71 16.77
CA VAL A 245 -14.22 -14.84 16.76
C VAL A 245 -14.22 -15.41 15.35
N ILE A 246 -13.07 -15.39 14.72
CA ILE A 246 -12.84 -15.83 13.34
C ILE A 246 -11.79 -16.94 13.32
N GLU A 247 -11.75 -17.75 12.26
CA GLU A 247 -10.63 -18.64 12.02
C GLU A 247 -9.38 -17.83 11.65
N SER A 248 -8.20 -18.25 12.17
CA SER A 248 -6.93 -17.54 11.92
C SER A 248 -6.45 -17.65 10.47
N SER A 249 -6.87 -18.71 9.76
CA SER A 249 -6.55 -18.91 8.34
C SER A 249 -7.53 -18.17 7.46
N SER A 250 -7.03 -17.29 6.58
CA SER A 250 -7.86 -16.64 5.56
C SER A 250 -8.21 -17.60 4.43
N VAL A 251 -9.40 -17.47 3.89
CA VAL A 251 -9.84 -18.17 2.66
C VAL A 251 -9.19 -17.52 1.44
N VAL A 252 -9.20 -16.17 1.40
CA VAL A 252 -8.65 -15.34 0.33
C VAL A 252 -8.00 -14.13 0.95
N GLY A 253 -6.89 -13.68 0.40
CA GLY A 253 -6.20 -12.45 0.79
C GLY A 253 -6.41 -11.31 -0.21
N GLY A 254 -6.04 -10.10 0.21
CA GLY A 254 -6.09 -8.90 -0.64
C GLY A 254 -5.09 -8.94 -1.80
N ASP A 255 -4.06 -9.76 -1.72
CA ASP A 255 -3.09 -10.03 -2.80
C ASP A 255 -3.72 -10.74 -4.01
N GLU A 256 -4.87 -11.37 -3.83
CA GLU A 256 -5.65 -12.00 -4.89
C GLU A 256 -6.70 -11.05 -5.53
N LEU A 257 -6.82 -9.80 -5.06
CA LEU A 257 -7.66 -8.78 -5.69
C LEU A 257 -7.02 -8.27 -6.99
N THR A 258 -7.86 -8.12 -8.02
CA THR A 258 -7.48 -7.51 -9.30
C THR A 258 -8.11 -6.15 -9.52
N ASN A 259 -9.28 -5.92 -8.92
CA ASN A 259 -10.01 -4.67 -9.08
C ASN A 259 -10.84 -4.35 -7.84
N ALA A 260 -11.01 -3.05 -7.58
CA ALA A 260 -11.94 -2.52 -6.59
C ALA A 260 -12.48 -1.17 -7.06
N GLN A 261 -13.78 -0.96 -6.96
CA GLN A 261 -14.45 0.26 -7.44
C GLN A 261 -15.52 0.72 -6.46
N PRO A 262 -15.69 2.04 -6.28
CA PRO A 262 -16.81 2.56 -5.50
C PRO A 262 -18.12 2.20 -6.21
N THR A 263 -19.12 1.84 -5.43
CA THR A 263 -20.46 1.47 -5.89
C THR A 263 -21.49 1.81 -4.83
N PHE A 264 -22.74 1.42 -5.05
CA PHE A 264 -23.80 1.50 -4.04
C PHE A 264 -24.40 0.13 -3.80
N ASP A 265 -24.79 -0.14 -2.57
CA ASP A 265 -25.50 -1.37 -2.19
C ASP A 265 -26.98 -1.31 -2.65
N GLN A 266 -27.73 -2.39 -2.39
CA GLN A 266 -29.17 -2.48 -2.73
C GLN A 266 -30.03 -1.43 -2.02
N ASN A 267 -29.55 -0.85 -0.93
CA ASN A 267 -30.20 0.20 -0.15
C ASN A 267 -29.70 1.61 -0.54
N ASN A 268 -28.99 1.75 -1.67
CA ASN A 268 -28.37 2.98 -2.15
C ASN A 268 -27.37 3.61 -1.17
N ARG A 269 -26.69 2.79 -0.36
CA ARG A 269 -25.60 3.23 0.53
C ARG A 269 -24.25 3.01 -0.14
N PRO A 270 -23.28 3.93 0.08
CA PRO A 270 -21.94 3.78 -0.47
C PRO A 270 -21.28 2.45 -0.09
N ALA A 271 -20.68 1.77 -1.05
CA ALA A 271 -20.07 0.46 -0.91
C ALA A 271 -18.87 0.33 -1.86
N VAL A 272 -18.08 -0.71 -1.73
CA VAL A 272 -16.96 -1.01 -2.63
C VAL A 272 -17.16 -2.38 -3.27
N SER A 273 -17.29 -2.42 -4.59
CA SER A 273 -17.25 -3.67 -5.34
C SER A 273 -15.82 -4.14 -5.50
N PHE A 274 -15.60 -5.46 -5.46
CA PHE A 274 -14.28 -6.05 -5.66
C PHE A 274 -14.33 -7.25 -6.61
N GLN A 275 -13.17 -7.57 -7.19
CA GLN A 275 -12.99 -8.73 -8.04
C GLN A 275 -11.65 -9.40 -7.74
N PHE A 276 -11.67 -10.72 -7.55
CA PHE A 276 -10.47 -11.53 -7.41
C PHE A 276 -9.88 -11.96 -8.75
N ASN A 277 -8.60 -12.33 -8.73
CA ASN A 277 -7.96 -13.06 -9.80
C ASN A 277 -8.53 -14.49 -9.93
N PRO A 278 -8.23 -15.25 -11.00
CA PRO A 278 -8.77 -16.60 -11.17
C PRO A 278 -8.45 -17.57 -10.03
N SER A 279 -7.35 -17.39 -9.30
CA SER A 279 -7.01 -18.22 -8.13
C SER A 279 -7.91 -17.90 -6.95
N GLY A 280 -7.98 -16.63 -6.55
CA GLY A 280 -8.84 -16.15 -5.47
C GLY A 280 -10.32 -16.41 -5.76
N GLY A 281 -10.75 -16.21 -7.01
CA GLY A 281 -12.12 -16.50 -7.45
C GLY A 281 -12.49 -17.97 -7.26
N ARG A 282 -11.59 -18.91 -7.56
CA ARG A 282 -11.82 -20.35 -7.31
C ARG A 282 -11.90 -20.67 -5.82
N LYS A 283 -10.98 -20.13 -5.01
CA LYS A 283 -10.99 -20.33 -3.55
C LYS A 283 -12.27 -19.78 -2.94
N PHE A 284 -12.64 -18.56 -3.30
CA PHE A 284 -13.83 -17.89 -2.83
C PHE A 284 -15.11 -18.59 -3.28
N GLY A 285 -15.17 -19.01 -4.57
CA GLY A 285 -16.28 -19.76 -5.12
C GLY A 285 -16.50 -21.10 -4.41
N ASN A 286 -15.45 -21.89 -4.22
CA ASN A 286 -15.54 -23.15 -3.49
C ASN A 286 -16.02 -22.92 -2.05
N TYR A 287 -15.43 -21.96 -1.36
CA TYR A 287 -15.83 -21.65 0.01
C TYR A 287 -17.29 -21.21 0.10
N THR A 288 -17.75 -20.29 -0.76
CA THR A 288 -19.13 -19.81 -0.74
C THR A 288 -20.15 -20.90 -1.12
N LYS A 289 -19.76 -21.86 -1.96
CA LYS A 289 -20.59 -23.03 -2.29
C LYS A 289 -20.85 -23.91 -1.07
N ASP A 290 -19.81 -24.16 -0.27
CA ASP A 290 -19.86 -25.12 0.85
C ASP A 290 -20.40 -24.49 2.14
N ASN A 291 -20.51 -23.14 2.21
CA ASN A 291 -20.88 -22.39 3.41
C ASN A 291 -22.03 -21.41 3.19
N ILE A 292 -23.04 -21.79 2.38
CA ILE A 292 -24.24 -20.98 2.17
C ILE A 292 -25.02 -20.91 3.50
N GLY A 293 -25.40 -19.70 3.91
CA GLY A 293 -26.08 -19.43 5.18
C GLY A 293 -25.15 -19.08 6.34
N GLU A 294 -23.84 -19.29 6.18
CA GLU A 294 -22.84 -18.95 7.20
C GLU A 294 -22.31 -17.52 7.04
N PRO A 295 -21.95 -16.85 8.15
CA PRO A 295 -21.34 -15.52 8.11
C PRO A 295 -19.87 -15.57 7.70
N PHE A 296 -19.41 -14.52 7.05
CA PHE A 296 -18.08 -14.42 6.47
C PHE A 296 -17.49 -13.04 6.74
N ALA A 297 -16.37 -12.97 7.45
CA ALA A 297 -15.77 -11.71 7.86
C ALA A 297 -14.84 -11.15 6.77
N ILE A 298 -15.02 -9.88 6.47
CA ILE A 298 -14.11 -9.05 5.67
C ILE A 298 -13.30 -8.21 6.64
N ILE A 299 -11.99 -8.42 6.66
CA ILE A 299 -11.07 -7.81 7.62
C ILE A 299 -10.13 -6.87 6.89
N LEU A 300 -10.02 -5.65 7.39
CA LEU A 300 -9.10 -4.64 6.91
C LEU A 300 -8.25 -4.15 8.08
N ASP A 301 -6.93 -4.25 7.95
CA ASP A 301 -5.96 -3.81 8.96
C ASP A 301 -6.28 -4.34 10.38
N GLY A 302 -6.69 -5.62 10.47
CA GLY A 302 -6.99 -6.29 11.73
C GLY A 302 -8.34 -5.96 12.36
N LYS A 303 -9.23 -5.22 11.67
CA LYS A 303 -10.60 -4.95 12.10
C LYS A 303 -11.61 -5.58 11.15
N VAL A 304 -12.71 -6.10 11.69
CA VAL A 304 -13.83 -6.60 10.89
C VAL A 304 -14.64 -5.43 10.39
N ILE A 305 -14.55 -5.13 9.08
CA ILE A 305 -15.32 -4.05 8.44
C ILE A 305 -16.71 -4.45 8.03
N SER A 306 -16.93 -5.74 7.78
CA SER A 306 -18.25 -6.30 7.47
C SER A 306 -18.24 -7.80 7.72
N ALA A 307 -19.39 -8.35 8.11
CA ALA A 307 -19.57 -9.80 8.29
C ALA A 307 -20.90 -10.27 7.68
N PRO A 308 -21.04 -10.20 6.33
CA PRO A 308 -22.26 -10.62 5.65
C PRO A 308 -22.46 -12.13 5.72
N VAL A 309 -23.72 -12.55 5.62
CA VAL A 309 -24.09 -13.96 5.45
C VAL A 309 -24.03 -14.31 3.96
N ILE A 310 -23.43 -15.44 3.63
CA ILE A 310 -23.35 -15.97 2.27
C ILE A 310 -24.74 -16.37 1.79
N GLN A 311 -25.32 -15.63 0.83
CA GLN A 311 -26.66 -15.87 0.31
C GLN A 311 -26.69 -16.97 -0.75
N SER A 312 -25.61 -17.09 -1.55
CA SER A 312 -25.53 -18.03 -2.65
C SER A 312 -24.07 -18.30 -3.03
N HIS A 313 -23.87 -19.34 -3.85
CA HIS A 313 -22.58 -19.63 -4.48
C HIS A 313 -22.13 -18.47 -5.38
N ILE A 314 -20.87 -18.00 -5.23
CA ILE A 314 -20.27 -16.89 -5.96
C ILE A 314 -19.07 -17.36 -6.80
N PRO A 315 -19.30 -18.05 -7.95
CA PRO A 315 -18.20 -18.63 -8.73
C PRO A 315 -17.32 -17.61 -9.44
N GLY A 316 -17.83 -16.38 -9.64
CA GLY A 316 -17.13 -15.32 -10.37
C GLY A 316 -16.06 -14.59 -9.54
N GLY A 317 -15.96 -14.87 -8.24
CA GLY A 317 -14.99 -14.20 -7.36
C GLY A 317 -15.21 -12.68 -7.24
N THR A 318 -16.44 -12.22 -7.40
CA THR A 318 -16.85 -10.82 -7.26
C THR A 318 -17.70 -10.65 -6.01
N GLY A 319 -17.64 -9.49 -5.37
CA GLY A 319 -18.46 -9.18 -4.22
C GLY A 319 -18.54 -7.70 -3.96
N ILE A 320 -19.29 -7.34 -2.91
CA ILE A 320 -19.46 -5.96 -2.48
C ILE A 320 -19.13 -5.89 -0.98
N ILE A 321 -18.25 -4.96 -0.63
CA ILE A 321 -17.96 -4.61 0.76
C ILE A 321 -18.96 -3.53 1.17
N THR A 322 -19.84 -3.88 2.06
CA THR A 322 -20.83 -2.96 2.65
C THR A 322 -20.40 -2.58 4.05
N GLY A 323 -20.78 -1.38 4.50
CA GLY A 323 -20.48 -0.87 5.83
C GLY A 323 -21.07 0.54 5.99
N ASN A 324 -20.74 1.19 7.08
CA ASN A 324 -21.15 2.58 7.30
C ASN A 324 -20.11 3.55 6.69
N PHE A 325 -20.04 3.57 5.34
CA PHE A 325 -19.06 4.37 4.60
C PHE A 325 -19.69 5.64 4.05
N SER A 326 -18.89 6.73 4.01
CA SER A 326 -19.15 7.89 3.16
C SER A 326 -18.71 7.61 1.70
N VAL A 327 -19.12 8.49 0.77
CA VAL A 327 -18.68 8.40 -0.62
C VAL A 327 -17.16 8.58 -0.73
N GLU A 328 -16.59 9.51 0.03
CA GLU A 328 -15.16 9.78 0.09
C GLU A 328 -14.38 8.58 0.61
N GLU A 329 -14.89 7.93 1.66
CA GLU A 329 -14.28 6.72 2.23
C GLU A 329 -14.31 5.55 1.25
N THR A 330 -15.41 5.34 0.51
CA THR A 330 -15.47 4.28 -0.51
C THR A 330 -14.53 4.54 -1.67
N ASN A 331 -14.40 5.79 -2.12
CA ASN A 331 -13.42 6.18 -3.13
C ASN A 331 -11.99 5.89 -2.66
N ARG A 332 -11.64 6.34 -1.46
CA ARG A 332 -10.33 6.12 -0.85
C ARG A 332 -10.03 4.63 -0.66
N LEU A 333 -10.98 3.88 -0.11
CA LEU A 333 -10.84 2.44 0.08
C LEU A 333 -10.64 1.70 -1.23
N SER A 334 -11.35 2.08 -2.28
CA SER A 334 -11.19 1.47 -3.61
C SER A 334 -9.80 1.72 -4.20
N ILE A 335 -9.24 2.92 -4.03
CA ILE A 335 -7.86 3.26 -4.42
C ILE A 335 -6.86 2.38 -3.66
N LEU A 336 -6.99 2.30 -2.33
CA LEU A 336 -6.11 1.51 -1.48
C LEU A 336 -6.12 0.01 -1.86
N LEU A 337 -7.31 -0.53 -2.12
CA LEU A 337 -7.47 -1.94 -2.48
C LEU A 337 -6.92 -2.24 -3.88
N ARG A 338 -7.11 -1.36 -4.87
CA ARG A 338 -6.53 -1.53 -6.22
C ARG A 338 -5.01 -1.44 -6.20
N ALA A 339 -4.47 -0.47 -5.48
CA ALA A 339 -3.03 -0.31 -5.37
C ALA A 339 -2.35 -1.45 -4.60
N GLY A 340 -3.10 -2.12 -3.74
CA GLY A 340 -2.65 -3.23 -2.92
C GLY A 340 -2.19 -2.84 -1.52
N ALA A 341 -2.01 -3.87 -0.69
CA ALA A 341 -1.58 -3.71 0.69
C ALA A 341 -0.09 -3.39 0.78
N LEU A 342 0.27 -2.42 1.62
CA LEU A 342 1.66 -2.19 1.98
C LEU A 342 2.20 -3.41 2.75
N PRO A 343 3.40 -3.89 2.41
CA PRO A 343 4.00 -5.04 3.06
C PRO A 343 4.43 -4.76 4.51
N ALA A 344 4.54 -3.47 4.86
CA ALA A 344 4.93 -3.00 6.18
C ALA A 344 4.20 -1.71 6.52
N GLU A 345 4.04 -1.41 7.81
CA GLU A 345 3.58 -0.11 8.25
C GLU A 345 4.59 0.97 7.92
N ILE A 346 4.09 2.17 7.64
CA ILE A 346 4.91 3.35 7.42
C ILE A 346 4.75 4.33 8.58
N ARG A 347 5.87 4.86 9.06
CA ARG A 347 5.92 5.89 10.10
C ARG A 347 6.34 7.21 9.47
N VAL A 348 5.58 8.27 9.71
CA VAL A 348 5.92 9.60 9.25
C VAL A 348 7.09 10.15 10.09
N LEU A 349 8.17 10.53 9.42
CA LEU A 349 9.32 11.21 10.04
C LEU A 349 9.22 12.72 9.86
N GLU A 350 8.76 13.15 8.68
CA GLU A 350 8.63 14.56 8.33
C GLU A 350 7.43 14.75 7.39
N GLN A 351 6.67 15.80 7.62
CA GLN A 351 5.60 16.22 6.73
C GLN A 351 5.66 17.73 6.55
N ARG A 352 5.47 18.18 5.30
CA ARG A 352 5.39 19.61 4.95
C ARG A 352 4.33 19.80 3.88
N THR A 353 3.51 20.80 4.08
CA THR A 353 2.59 21.30 3.04
C THR A 353 3.17 22.59 2.47
N ILE A 354 3.32 22.64 1.16
CA ILE A 354 3.77 23.84 0.43
C ILE A 354 2.53 24.46 -0.16
N GLY A 355 2.16 25.64 0.35
CA GLY A 355 0.98 26.37 -0.12
C GLY A 355 1.14 26.81 -1.57
N PRO A 356 0.08 26.81 -2.38
CA PRO A 356 0.09 27.27 -3.76
C PRO A 356 0.42 28.77 -3.90
N GLU A 357 0.24 29.55 -2.83
CA GLU A 357 0.55 31.01 -2.83
C GLU A 357 2.03 31.31 -3.04
N LEU A 358 2.93 30.52 -2.41
CA LEU A 358 4.37 30.65 -2.60
C LEU A 358 4.79 30.36 -4.05
N GLY A 359 4.15 29.40 -4.69
CA GLY A 359 4.35 29.09 -6.10
C GLY A 359 3.82 30.19 -7.02
N ALA A 360 2.65 30.75 -6.72
CA ALA A 360 2.05 31.83 -7.52
C ALA A 360 2.93 33.08 -7.55
N ASP A 361 3.51 33.49 -6.42
CA ASP A 361 4.42 34.64 -6.35
C ASP A 361 5.69 34.40 -7.16
N SER A 362 6.28 33.20 -7.08
CA SER A 362 7.46 32.82 -7.85
C SER A 362 7.19 32.80 -9.36
N VAL A 363 6.02 32.29 -9.78
CA VAL A 363 5.58 32.30 -11.17
C VAL A 363 5.32 33.72 -11.65
N ALA A 364 4.71 34.59 -10.84
CA ALA A 364 4.45 35.99 -11.18
C ALA A 364 5.77 36.76 -11.35
N ALA A 365 6.72 36.60 -10.43
CA ALA A 365 8.06 37.18 -10.52
C ALA A 365 8.83 36.68 -11.75
N GLY A 366 8.78 35.37 -12.03
CA GLY A 366 9.39 34.76 -13.20
C GLY A 366 8.80 35.27 -14.53
N LYS A 367 7.47 35.42 -14.61
CA LYS A 367 6.79 36.03 -15.78
C LYS A 367 7.24 37.48 -16.00
N LEU A 368 7.27 38.27 -14.94
CA LEU A 368 7.73 39.67 -15.03
C LEU A 368 9.20 39.75 -15.50
N ALA A 369 10.07 38.92 -14.93
CA ALA A 369 11.47 38.86 -15.35
C ALA A 369 11.64 38.44 -16.83
N ALA A 370 10.86 37.47 -17.29
CA ALA A 370 10.85 37.00 -18.68
C ALA A 370 10.35 38.10 -19.62
N ILE A 371 9.33 38.86 -19.26
CA ILE A 371 8.83 39.99 -20.07
C ILE A 371 9.89 41.08 -20.15
N ILE A 372 10.49 41.48 -19.02
CA ILE A 372 11.54 42.50 -18.97
C ILE A 372 12.75 42.04 -19.81
N GLY A 373 13.21 40.79 -19.62
CA GLY A 373 14.28 40.19 -20.36
C GLY A 373 14.00 40.16 -21.88
N GLY A 374 12.80 39.76 -22.28
CA GLY A 374 12.35 39.79 -23.68
C GLY A 374 12.40 41.20 -24.29
N ILE A 375 11.86 42.19 -23.57
CA ILE A 375 11.89 43.59 -24.02
C ILE A 375 13.35 44.07 -24.19
N LEU A 376 14.23 43.77 -23.24
CA LEU A 376 15.65 44.14 -23.31
C LEU A 376 16.36 43.48 -24.49
N VAL A 377 16.08 42.22 -24.80
CA VAL A 377 16.62 41.52 -25.98
C VAL A 377 16.15 42.18 -27.28
N LEU A 378 14.84 42.47 -27.40
CA LEU A 378 14.29 43.14 -28.57
C LEU A 378 14.89 44.53 -28.77
N LEU A 379 15.08 45.30 -27.70
CA LEU A 379 15.70 46.62 -27.71
C LEU A 379 17.17 46.52 -28.11
N PHE A 380 17.93 45.58 -27.51
CA PHE A 380 19.33 45.33 -27.84
C PHE A 380 19.51 44.96 -29.31
N MET A 381 18.69 44.05 -29.85
CA MET A 381 18.73 43.63 -31.25
C MET A 381 18.45 44.81 -32.20
N THR A 382 17.48 45.68 -31.85
CA THR A 382 17.14 46.86 -32.65
C THR A 382 18.26 47.88 -32.63
N LEU A 383 18.86 48.17 -31.47
CA LEU A 383 19.96 49.12 -31.33
C LEU A 383 21.24 48.65 -32.02
N THR A 384 21.54 47.34 -31.96
CA THR A 384 22.81 46.81 -32.50
C THR A 384 22.76 46.61 -34.02
N TYR A 385 21.61 46.12 -34.54
CA TYR A 385 21.47 45.77 -35.96
C TYR A 385 20.57 46.72 -36.76
N GLY A 386 20.06 47.79 -36.13
CA GLY A 386 19.22 48.80 -36.81
C GLY A 386 18.00 48.18 -37.50
N ILE A 387 17.78 48.48 -38.80
CA ILE A 387 16.64 48.00 -39.57
C ILE A 387 16.59 46.46 -39.64
N PHE A 388 17.74 45.79 -39.76
CA PHE A 388 17.81 44.32 -39.74
C PHE A 388 17.39 43.71 -38.41
N GLY A 389 17.63 44.43 -37.30
CA GLY A 389 17.14 44.07 -35.97
C GLY A 389 15.61 44.04 -35.87
N ILE A 390 14.91 44.96 -36.56
CA ILE A 390 13.45 44.98 -36.62
C ILE A 390 12.91 43.73 -37.33
N PHE A 391 13.53 43.35 -38.47
CA PHE A 391 13.14 42.13 -39.16
C PHE A 391 13.39 40.86 -38.32
N ALA A 392 14.54 40.80 -37.63
CA ALA A 392 14.83 39.68 -36.72
C ALA A 392 13.83 39.59 -35.55
N ASN A 393 13.48 40.72 -34.95
CA ASN A 393 12.47 40.80 -33.89
C ASN A 393 11.08 40.34 -34.36
N THR A 394 10.70 40.73 -35.60
CA THR A 394 9.41 40.30 -36.18
C THR A 394 9.35 38.79 -36.41
N ALA A 395 10.52 38.16 -36.70
CA ALA A 395 10.60 36.72 -36.85
C ALA A 395 10.66 35.98 -35.51
N LEU A 396 11.02 36.64 -34.40
CA LEU A 396 11.11 36.07 -33.06
C LEU A 396 9.77 36.08 -32.34
N ILE A 397 8.92 37.07 -32.61
CA ILE A 397 7.57 37.22 -32.02
C ILE A 397 6.54 36.39 -32.79
#